data_3df88876529d0c432b940b8734227259
#
_entry.id   3df88876529d0c432b940b8734227259
#
_cell.length_a   1.000
_cell.length_b   1.000
_cell.length_c   1.000
_cell.angle_alpha   90.00
_cell.angle_beta   90.00
_cell.angle_gamma   90.00
#
_symmetry.space_group_name_H-M   'P 1'
#
loop_
_entity.id
_entity.type
_entity.pdbx_description
1 polymer ?
#
loop_
_entity_poly.entity_id
_entity_poly.type
_entity_poly.pdbx_seq_one_letter_code
_entity_poly.pdbx_strand_id
1 'polypeptide(L)'
;MSAKLSLYHLLDPRVLADPYPLYHRLRTEAPVYWDPYLYAWVVTRYADIVTVLHQFSAKCAPTPEQLAAIGMPELGPVAQVMMRQMLFMDAPAHTRLRGLASMAFTPARVEALRSHIQDIVDTLMTPIMADGRMDVIADLAAPLPAIVTSEMLGVPTVDRDQLKQWSEDFAEVLGNFQHNPNRAARTLKCVEEMSAYFREAIHRCRTQPREGLVHSLVTAEIDGDRLTEEEVIANCIVTMVGAQETTTNLIGNGVLSLLRNPDQLQRLKEDLTLIPSAVEELLRYESPSQHTTRLAPEDTELGGKRIRKGQAVIVVMGAGNRDPQRFADPDRLDVGRRDNRHLAFGWASHFCFGAALARVEGQIAFHAIVSRLPELILEPGPLVWRENLGLRGLTSLPVTFASQSPAPSHKPRVERSESVCPFH
;
A
#
# COMPACT_ATOMS: atom_id res chain seq x y z
N MET A 1 -31.35 -1.85 22.18
CA MET A 1 -31.44 -1.22 20.85
C MET A 1 -30.25 -1.69 20.06
N SER A 2 -30.44 -2.38 18.96
CA SER A 2 -29.33 -2.74 18.06
C SER A 2 -28.68 -1.44 17.58
N ALA A 3 -27.38 -1.26 17.82
CA ALA A 3 -26.65 -0.09 17.33
C ALA A 3 -26.84 -0.01 15.79
N LYS A 4 -27.16 1.20 15.28
CA LYS A 4 -27.30 1.40 13.85
C LYS A 4 -25.99 0.99 13.18
N LEU A 5 -26.08 0.22 12.08
CA LEU A 5 -24.91 -0.15 11.28
C LEU A 5 -24.25 1.11 10.73
N SER A 6 -22.93 1.20 10.86
CA SER A 6 -22.13 2.29 10.32
C SER A 6 -20.66 1.88 10.24
N LEU A 7 -19.94 2.33 9.21
CA LEU A 7 -18.48 2.25 9.17
C LEU A 7 -17.83 3.11 10.26
N TYR A 8 -18.55 4.04 10.85
CA TYR A 8 -18.09 4.84 11.98
C TYR A 8 -17.68 3.98 13.18
N HIS A 9 -18.22 2.75 13.31
CA HIS A 9 -17.80 1.79 14.33
C HIS A 9 -16.33 1.35 14.21
N LEU A 10 -15.66 1.55 13.06
CA LEU A 10 -14.22 1.32 12.92
C LEU A 10 -13.37 2.22 13.83
N LEU A 11 -13.96 3.25 14.44
CA LEU A 11 -13.28 4.10 15.42
C LEU A 11 -13.14 3.43 16.79
N ASP A 12 -13.91 2.38 17.09
CA ASP A 12 -13.67 1.52 18.25
C ASP A 12 -12.41 0.67 17.96
N PRO A 13 -11.35 0.77 18.77
CA PRO A 13 -10.12 0.00 18.57
C PRO A 13 -10.35 -1.51 18.47
N ARG A 14 -11.40 -2.05 19.11
CA ARG A 14 -11.74 -3.48 19.04
C ARG A 14 -12.31 -3.85 17.67
N VAL A 15 -13.12 -2.96 17.08
CA VAL A 15 -13.65 -3.15 15.71
C VAL A 15 -12.57 -2.91 14.69
N LEU A 16 -11.69 -1.94 14.93
CA LEU A 16 -10.52 -1.69 14.07
C LEU A 16 -9.58 -2.90 14.07
N ALA A 17 -9.40 -3.56 15.21
CA ALA A 17 -8.56 -4.77 15.32
C ALA A 17 -9.12 -5.96 14.52
N ASP A 18 -10.46 -6.09 14.43
CA ASP A 18 -11.12 -7.09 13.59
C ASP A 18 -12.40 -6.49 12.95
N PRO A 19 -12.30 -5.91 11.75
CA PRO A 19 -13.43 -5.25 11.09
C PRO A 19 -14.39 -6.23 10.39
N TYR A 20 -14.00 -7.49 10.21
CA TYR A 20 -14.73 -8.44 9.40
C TYR A 20 -16.12 -8.79 9.93
N PRO A 21 -16.36 -8.94 11.24
CA PRO A 21 -17.72 -9.10 11.78
C PRO A 21 -18.65 -7.93 11.42
N LEU A 22 -18.15 -6.69 11.45
CA LEU A 22 -18.90 -5.52 10.99
C LEU A 22 -19.17 -5.60 9.49
N TYR A 23 -18.18 -5.94 8.69
CA TYR A 23 -18.31 -6.06 7.23
C TYR A 23 -19.29 -7.17 6.82
N HIS A 24 -19.29 -8.30 7.52
CA HIS A 24 -20.29 -9.35 7.34
C HIS A 24 -21.70 -8.88 7.57
N ARG A 25 -21.92 -8.18 8.70
CA ARG A 25 -23.22 -7.62 9.02
C ARG A 25 -23.68 -6.61 7.97
N LEU A 26 -22.82 -5.66 7.58
CA LEU A 26 -23.10 -4.68 6.54
C LEU A 26 -23.50 -5.36 5.22
N ARG A 27 -22.73 -6.36 4.77
CA ARG A 27 -22.97 -7.07 3.53
C ARG A 27 -24.27 -7.87 3.55
N THR A 28 -24.64 -8.44 4.70
CA THR A 28 -25.85 -9.29 4.83
C THR A 28 -27.10 -8.49 5.07
N GLU A 29 -27.05 -7.51 5.98
CA GLU A 29 -28.23 -6.75 6.43
C GLU A 29 -28.53 -5.55 5.53
N ALA A 30 -27.47 -4.86 5.02
CA ALA A 30 -27.60 -3.62 4.27
C ALA A 30 -26.41 -3.41 3.28
N PRO A 31 -26.32 -4.22 2.20
CA PRO A 31 -25.16 -4.23 1.29
C PRO A 31 -24.93 -2.91 0.55
N VAL A 32 -25.98 -2.14 0.34
CA VAL A 32 -25.96 -0.76 -0.16
C VAL A 32 -26.83 0.06 0.76
N TYR A 33 -26.25 0.96 1.54
CA TYR A 33 -27.01 1.78 2.48
C TYR A 33 -26.42 3.18 2.63
N TRP A 34 -27.27 4.13 3.04
CA TRP A 34 -26.87 5.48 3.39
C TRP A 34 -26.37 5.51 4.85
N ASP A 35 -25.08 5.83 5.03
CA ASP A 35 -24.49 6.02 6.34
C ASP A 35 -24.69 7.50 6.77
N PRO A 36 -25.57 7.77 7.76
CA PRO A 36 -25.88 9.13 8.15
C PRO A 36 -24.74 9.83 8.91
N TYR A 37 -23.78 9.09 9.42
CA TYR A 37 -22.60 9.65 10.10
C TYR A 37 -21.51 10.07 9.13
N LEU A 38 -21.39 9.36 8.01
CA LEU A 38 -20.39 9.64 6.97
C LEU A 38 -20.95 10.48 5.82
N TYR A 39 -22.26 10.73 5.79
CA TYR A 39 -22.96 11.40 4.68
C TYR A 39 -22.61 10.78 3.32
N ALA A 40 -22.50 9.45 3.27
CA ALA A 40 -22.12 8.70 2.10
C ALA A 40 -22.88 7.38 2.00
N TRP A 41 -23.03 6.87 0.79
CA TRP A 41 -23.43 5.50 0.57
C TRP A 41 -22.28 4.55 0.87
N VAL A 42 -22.57 3.41 1.49
CA VAL A 42 -21.59 2.35 1.77
C VAL A 42 -22.00 1.12 0.97
N VAL A 43 -21.02 0.52 0.28
CA VAL A 43 -21.21 -0.62 -0.61
C VAL A 43 -20.25 -1.74 -0.23
N THR A 44 -20.77 -2.96 -0.02
CA THR A 44 -20.01 -4.06 0.57
C THR A 44 -20.04 -5.38 -0.20
N ARG A 45 -20.96 -5.57 -1.17
CA ARG A 45 -20.96 -6.74 -2.06
C ARG A 45 -19.93 -6.59 -3.17
N TYR A 46 -19.23 -7.66 -3.51
CA TYR A 46 -18.21 -7.65 -4.55
C TYR A 46 -18.71 -7.11 -5.89
N ALA A 47 -19.85 -7.58 -6.39
CA ALA A 47 -20.39 -7.17 -7.68
C ALA A 47 -20.77 -5.67 -7.72
N ASP A 48 -21.37 -5.17 -6.62
CA ASP A 48 -21.73 -3.76 -6.50
C ASP A 48 -20.49 -2.86 -6.42
N ILE A 49 -19.43 -3.32 -5.70
CA ILE A 49 -18.14 -2.62 -5.62
C ILE A 49 -17.50 -2.52 -7.01
N VAL A 50 -17.46 -3.62 -7.77
CA VAL A 50 -16.94 -3.63 -9.15
C VAL A 50 -17.70 -2.65 -10.03
N THR A 51 -19.03 -2.59 -9.92
CA THR A 51 -19.88 -1.63 -10.65
C THR A 51 -19.49 -0.20 -10.32
N VAL A 52 -19.37 0.14 -9.03
CA VAL A 52 -18.99 1.49 -8.60
C VAL A 52 -17.57 1.85 -9.06
N LEU A 53 -16.60 0.95 -8.90
CA LEU A 53 -15.22 1.20 -9.32
C LEU A 53 -15.08 1.37 -10.84
N HIS A 54 -15.98 0.79 -11.62
CA HIS A 54 -15.97 0.90 -13.07
C HIS A 54 -16.69 2.14 -13.58
N GLN A 55 -17.80 2.56 -12.95
CA GLN A 55 -18.73 3.53 -13.51
C GLN A 55 -18.72 4.90 -12.80
N PHE A 56 -18.26 4.95 -11.54
CA PHE A 56 -18.37 6.18 -10.75
C PHE A 56 -17.08 7.00 -10.83
N SER A 57 -17.26 8.31 -10.65
CA SER A 57 -16.19 9.30 -10.74
C SER A 57 -15.16 9.15 -9.60
N ALA A 58 -13.89 9.23 -9.93
CA ALA A 58 -12.79 9.30 -8.96
C ALA A 58 -12.51 10.73 -8.47
N LYS A 59 -13.19 11.75 -8.99
CA LYS A 59 -13.01 13.17 -8.60
C LYS A 59 -13.59 13.47 -7.21
N CYS A 60 -13.14 12.73 -6.21
CA CYS A 60 -13.62 12.85 -4.83
C CYS A 60 -12.69 13.67 -3.90
N ALA A 61 -11.57 14.20 -4.41
CA ALA A 61 -10.79 15.18 -3.66
C ALA A 61 -11.62 16.47 -3.46
N PRO A 62 -11.67 17.03 -2.23
CA PRO A 62 -12.37 18.29 -1.99
C PRO A 62 -11.69 19.43 -2.75
N THR A 63 -12.45 20.43 -3.16
CA THR A 63 -11.87 21.67 -3.68
C THR A 63 -11.53 22.64 -2.55
N PRO A 64 -10.60 23.61 -2.76
CA PRO A 64 -10.31 24.64 -1.76
C PRO A 64 -11.58 25.41 -1.31
N GLU A 65 -12.51 25.66 -2.23
CA GLU A 65 -13.78 26.35 -1.94
C GLU A 65 -14.69 25.48 -1.06
N GLN A 66 -14.75 24.18 -1.31
CA GLN A 66 -15.50 23.24 -0.47
C GLN A 66 -14.91 23.18 0.94
N LEU A 67 -13.57 23.14 1.06
CA LEU A 67 -12.92 23.17 2.36
C LEU A 67 -13.18 24.48 3.10
N ALA A 68 -13.10 25.61 2.43
CA ALA A 68 -13.43 26.91 3.03
C ALA A 68 -14.88 26.98 3.51
N ALA A 69 -15.83 26.41 2.75
CA ALA A 69 -17.24 26.38 3.10
C ALA A 69 -17.54 25.56 4.38
N ILE A 70 -16.69 24.58 4.71
CA ILE A 70 -16.80 23.79 5.94
C ILE A 70 -15.86 24.26 7.07
N GLY A 71 -15.24 25.44 6.91
CA GLY A 71 -14.39 26.06 7.92
C GLY A 71 -12.96 25.52 8.01
N MET A 72 -12.44 24.95 6.90
CA MET A 72 -11.09 24.37 6.81
C MET A 72 -10.27 24.97 5.65
N PRO A 73 -10.22 26.31 5.48
CA PRO A 73 -9.53 26.95 4.36
C PRO A 73 -8.02 26.67 4.35
N GLU A 74 -7.43 26.39 5.51
CA GLU A 74 -6.00 26.07 5.69
C GLU A 74 -5.58 24.81 4.95
N LEU A 75 -6.50 23.87 4.67
CA LEU A 75 -6.23 22.67 3.89
C LEU A 75 -6.30 22.87 2.37
N GLY A 76 -6.52 24.10 1.90
CA GLY A 76 -6.53 24.44 0.49
C GLY A 76 -5.29 23.93 -0.29
N PRO A 77 -4.06 24.11 0.19
CA PRO A 77 -2.86 23.57 -0.47
C PRO A 77 -2.87 22.03 -0.59
N VAL A 78 -3.36 21.32 0.42
CA VAL A 78 -3.50 19.85 0.39
C VAL A 78 -4.49 19.44 -0.71
N ALA A 79 -5.65 20.09 -0.78
CA ALA A 79 -6.65 19.85 -1.81
C ALA A 79 -6.10 20.09 -3.22
N GLN A 80 -5.34 21.17 -3.42
CA GLN A 80 -4.71 21.47 -4.70
C GLN A 80 -3.75 20.39 -5.18
N VAL A 81 -2.94 19.83 -4.28
CA VAL A 81 -2.06 18.70 -4.58
C VAL A 81 -2.89 17.45 -4.90
N MET A 82 -3.90 17.12 -4.08
CA MET A 82 -4.76 15.95 -4.31
C MET A 82 -5.48 16.01 -5.66
N MET A 83 -6.04 17.18 -6.03
CA MET A 83 -6.74 17.36 -7.30
C MET A 83 -5.85 17.14 -8.54
N ARG A 84 -4.52 17.23 -8.40
CA ARG A 84 -3.53 16.98 -9.46
C ARG A 84 -2.98 15.56 -9.46
N GLN A 85 -3.38 14.74 -8.51
CA GLN A 85 -2.99 13.32 -8.46
C GLN A 85 -3.88 12.49 -9.40
N MET A 86 -3.27 11.56 -10.16
CA MET A 86 -4.03 10.63 -11.01
C MET A 86 -5.09 9.83 -10.24
N LEU A 87 -4.91 9.66 -8.94
CA LEU A 87 -5.85 8.95 -8.06
C LEU A 87 -7.23 9.61 -8.01
N PHE A 88 -7.30 10.94 -8.17
CA PHE A 88 -8.50 11.76 -8.03
C PHE A 88 -8.95 12.39 -9.35
N MET A 89 -8.64 11.75 -10.48
CA MET A 89 -8.99 12.24 -11.81
C MET A 89 -9.85 11.23 -12.57
N ASP A 90 -10.65 11.72 -13.51
CA ASP A 90 -11.33 10.92 -14.50
C ASP A 90 -10.73 11.16 -15.90
N ALA A 91 -11.10 10.31 -16.86
CA ALA A 91 -10.80 10.56 -18.26
C ALA A 91 -11.36 11.93 -18.69
N PRO A 92 -10.71 12.68 -19.63
CA PRO A 92 -9.47 12.31 -20.31
C PRO A 92 -8.18 12.60 -19.50
N ALA A 93 -8.23 13.45 -18.46
CA ALA A 93 -7.06 13.87 -17.68
C ALA A 93 -6.33 12.69 -17.03
N HIS A 94 -7.09 11.77 -16.41
CA HIS A 94 -6.54 10.54 -15.85
C HIS A 94 -5.81 9.71 -16.92
N THR A 95 -6.44 9.48 -18.09
CA THR A 95 -5.86 8.66 -19.17
C THR A 95 -4.55 9.27 -19.66
N ARG A 96 -4.52 10.59 -19.86
CA ARG A 96 -3.33 11.34 -20.24
C ARG A 96 -2.20 11.13 -19.24
N LEU A 97 -2.44 11.46 -17.99
CA LEU A 97 -1.41 11.44 -16.94
C LEU A 97 -0.92 10.01 -16.67
N ARG A 98 -1.84 9.05 -16.58
CA ARG A 98 -1.50 7.65 -16.40
C ARG A 98 -0.72 7.08 -17.57
N GLY A 99 -1.04 7.49 -18.82
CA GLY A 99 -0.29 7.10 -20.02
C GLY A 99 1.17 7.53 -19.92
N LEU A 100 1.43 8.78 -19.56
CA LEU A 100 2.78 9.34 -19.37
C LEU A 100 3.53 8.61 -18.24
N ALA A 101 2.89 8.41 -17.08
CA ALA A 101 3.49 7.72 -15.95
C ALA A 101 3.80 6.23 -16.25
N SER A 102 2.95 5.56 -17.04
CA SER A 102 3.12 4.13 -17.36
C SER A 102 4.37 3.82 -18.19
N MET A 103 4.94 4.81 -18.88
CA MET A 103 6.23 4.64 -19.58
C MET A 103 7.39 4.39 -18.61
N ALA A 104 7.27 4.91 -17.37
CA ALA A 104 8.25 4.69 -16.30
C ALA A 104 8.07 3.33 -15.58
N PHE A 105 6.84 2.79 -15.57
CA PHE A 105 6.42 1.65 -14.77
C PHE A 105 5.94 0.48 -15.62
N THR A 106 6.82 -0.10 -16.41
CA THR A 106 6.47 -1.30 -17.17
C THR A 106 6.74 -2.58 -16.36
N PRO A 107 5.96 -3.67 -16.59
CA PRO A 107 6.22 -4.96 -15.93
C PRO A 107 7.66 -5.46 -16.13
N ALA A 108 8.25 -5.22 -17.30
CA ALA A 108 9.64 -5.60 -17.58
C ALA A 108 10.66 -4.84 -16.72
N ARG A 109 10.45 -3.52 -16.51
CA ARG A 109 11.30 -2.72 -15.61
C ARG A 109 11.17 -3.17 -14.18
N VAL A 110 9.95 -3.47 -13.73
CA VAL A 110 9.70 -3.98 -12.36
C VAL A 110 10.36 -5.34 -12.16
N GLU A 111 10.26 -6.25 -13.15
CA GLU A 111 10.91 -7.56 -13.05
C GLU A 111 12.45 -7.44 -13.04
N ALA A 112 13.03 -6.48 -13.75
CA ALA A 112 14.47 -6.20 -13.68
C ALA A 112 14.96 -5.75 -12.30
N LEU A 113 14.08 -5.24 -11.44
CA LEU A 113 14.41 -4.88 -10.04
C LEU A 113 14.43 -6.09 -9.10
N ARG A 114 13.96 -7.27 -9.52
CA ARG A 114 13.81 -8.44 -8.66
C ARG A 114 15.09 -8.84 -7.92
N SER A 115 16.22 -8.93 -8.64
CA SER A 115 17.51 -9.27 -8.01
C SER A 115 17.95 -8.22 -7.02
N HIS A 116 17.77 -6.95 -7.35
CA HIS A 116 18.14 -5.85 -6.47
C HIS A 116 17.26 -5.79 -5.20
N ILE A 117 15.94 -6.01 -5.35
CA ILE A 117 15.03 -6.13 -4.21
C ILE A 117 15.42 -7.33 -3.32
N GLN A 118 15.89 -8.44 -3.92
CA GLN A 118 16.42 -9.57 -3.16
C GLN A 118 17.66 -9.17 -2.35
N ASP A 119 18.60 -8.43 -2.94
CA ASP A 119 19.81 -7.94 -2.24
C ASP A 119 19.45 -7.01 -1.07
N ILE A 120 18.43 -6.16 -1.24
CA ILE A 120 17.91 -5.32 -0.14
C ILE A 120 17.37 -6.19 0.99
N VAL A 121 16.51 -7.17 0.68
CA VAL A 121 15.95 -8.10 1.68
C VAL A 121 17.06 -8.87 2.37
N ASP A 122 18.08 -9.35 1.65
CA ASP A 122 19.21 -10.06 2.21
C ASP A 122 20.00 -9.17 3.18
N THR A 123 20.21 -7.91 2.82
CA THR A 123 20.87 -6.91 3.67
C THR A 123 20.10 -6.64 4.95
N LEU A 124 18.77 -6.50 4.87
CA LEU A 124 17.90 -6.25 6.01
C LEU A 124 17.80 -7.48 6.93
N MET A 125 17.76 -8.69 6.37
CA MET A 125 17.58 -9.93 7.12
C MET A 125 18.87 -10.43 7.81
N THR A 126 20.04 -10.19 7.23
CA THR A 126 21.31 -10.73 7.72
C THR A 126 21.61 -10.43 9.20
N PRO A 127 21.48 -9.19 9.71
CA PRO A 127 21.71 -8.91 11.12
C PRO A 127 20.70 -9.57 12.05
N ILE A 128 19.46 -9.76 11.58
CA ILE A 128 18.34 -10.25 12.38
C ILE A 128 18.47 -11.77 12.65
N MET A 129 18.97 -12.52 11.68
CA MET A 129 19.02 -14.00 11.75
C MET A 129 19.85 -14.53 12.92
N ALA A 130 20.83 -13.76 13.38
CA ALA A 130 21.67 -14.12 14.53
C ALA A 130 20.95 -13.89 15.87
N ASP A 131 20.03 -12.92 15.93
CA ASP A 131 19.37 -12.50 17.17
C ASP A 131 18.19 -13.41 17.57
N GLY A 132 17.62 -14.17 16.64
CA GLY A 132 16.47 -15.07 16.87
C GLY A 132 15.17 -14.34 17.17
N ARG A 133 15.10 -13.03 16.95
CA ARG A 133 13.93 -12.17 17.15
C ARG A 133 13.95 -10.98 16.21
N MET A 134 12.77 -10.49 15.83
CA MET A 134 12.63 -9.25 15.06
C MET A 134 11.27 -8.61 15.27
N ASP A 135 11.16 -7.33 15.00
CA ASP A 135 9.90 -6.69 14.68
C ASP A 135 9.72 -6.69 13.16
N VAL A 136 8.80 -7.49 12.65
CA VAL A 136 8.56 -7.62 11.20
C VAL A 136 8.30 -6.26 10.54
N ILE A 137 7.61 -5.34 11.25
CA ILE A 137 7.32 -4.01 10.71
C ILE A 137 8.57 -3.15 10.65
N ALA A 138 9.26 -3.00 11.78
CA ALA A 138 10.40 -2.09 11.90
C ALA A 138 11.64 -2.56 11.14
N ASP A 139 11.87 -3.89 11.12
CA ASP A 139 13.13 -4.45 10.63
C ASP A 139 13.09 -4.84 9.14
N LEU A 140 11.89 -5.10 8.59
CA LEU A 140 11.74 -5.55 7.20
C LEU A 140 10.63 -4.82 6.44
N ALA A 141 9.38 -4.87 6.94
CA ALA A 141 8.22 -4.47 6.16
C ALA A 141 8.19 -2.97 5.84
N ALA A 142 8.68 -2.11 6.72
CA ALA A 142 8.75 -0.68 6.50
C ALA A 142 10.03 -0.24 5.76
N PRO A 143 11.24 -0.72 6.10
CA PRO A 143 12.45 -0.31 5.39
C PRO A 143 12.51 -0.80 3.95
N LEU A 144 12.02 -2.00 3.62
CA LEU A 144 12.06 -2.54 2.27
C LEU A 144 11.38 -1.61 1.24
N PRO A 145 10.09 -1.31 1.32
CA PRO A 145 9.45 -0.43 0.35
C PRO A 145 9.96 1.01 0.43
N ALA A 146 10.46 1.49 1.57
CA ALA A 146 11.05 2.82 1.67
C ALA A 146 12.35 2.95 0.84
N ILE A 147 13.22 1.94 0.87
CA ILE A 147 14.45 1.88 0.05
C ILE A 147 14.07 1.78 -1.43
N VAL A 148 13.25 0.79 -1.79
CA VAL A 148 12.83 0.54 -3.17
C VAL A 148 12.14 1.76 -3.78
N THR A 149 11.25 2.41 -3.04
CA THR A 149 10.55 3.62 -3.51
C THR A 149 11.50 4.79 -3.73
N SER A 150 12.47 5.01 -2.83
CA SER A 150 13.44 6.11 -2.97
C SER A 150 14.28 5.92 -4.25
N GLU A 151 14.77 4.71 -4.48
CA GLU A 151 15.54 4.38 -5.68
C GLU A 151 14.70 4.49 -6.96
N MET A 152 13.47 3.98 -6.91
CA MET A 152 12.51 4.06 -7.99
C MET A 152 12.14 5.50 -8.34
N LEU A 153 11.99 6.38 -7.35
CA LEU A 153 11.78 7.81 -7.58
C LEU A 153 13.02 8.48 -8.19
N GLY A 154 14.21 7.91 -8.03
CA GLY A 154 15.48 8.51 -8.44
C GLY A 154 15.99 9.56 -7.45
N VAL A 155 15.57 9.47 -6.18
CA VAL A 155 16.01 10.35 -5.09
C VAL A 155 17.04 9.66 -4.19
N PRO A 156 17.83 10.41 -3.40
CA PRO A 156 18.83 9.81 -2.53
C PRO A 156 18.21 8.87 -1.48
N THR A 157 18.74 7.67 -1.33
CA THR A 157 18.27 6.69 -0.34
C THR A 157 18.55 7.12 1.11
N VAL A 158 19.46 8.07 1.33
CA VAL A 158 19.70 8.69 2.64
C VAL A 158 18.47 9.46 3.15
N ASP A 159 17.60 9.92 2.26
CA ASP A 159 16.37 10.66 2.58
C ASP A 159 15.18 9.73 2.93
N ARG A 160 15.36 8.40 2.84
CA ARG A 160 14.29 7.40 2.99
C ARG A 160 13.47 7.54 4.28
N ASP A 161 14.12 7.85 5.39
CA ASP A 161 13.44 7.97 6.69
C ASP A 161 12.52 9.21 6.72
N GLN A 162 12.95 10.31 6.11
CA GLN A 162 12.14 11.50 5.93
C GLN A 162 10.97 11.25 4.96
N LEU A 163 11.24 10.57 3.84
CA LEU A 163 10.21 10.20 2.87
C LEU A 163 9.16 9.26 3.48
N LYS A 164 9.60 8.33 4.33
CA LYS A 164 8.71 7.45 5.09
C LYS A 164 7.82 8.24 6.05
N GLN A 165 8.39 9.15 6.83
CA GLN A 165 7.63 9.99 7.77
C GLN A 165 6.56 10.82 7.03
N TRP A 166 6.92 11.43 5.91
CA TRP A 166 5.96 12.16 5.08
C TRP A 166 4.87 11.27 4.49
N SER A 167 5.24 10.03 4.11
CA SER A 167 4.28 9.04 3.63
C SER A 167 3.24 8.71 4.70
N GLU A 168 3.68 8.45 5.93
CA GLU A 168 2.81 8.17 7.07
C GLU A 168 1.88 9.35 7.37
N ASP A 169 2.41 10.58 7.42
CA ASP A 169 1.61 11.79 7.70
C ASP A 169 0.59 12.10 6.60
N PHE A 170 0.93 11.88 5.33
CA PHE A 170 -0.02 12.07 4.22
C PHE A 170 -1.05 10.94 4.16
N ALA A 171 -0.66 9.69 4.45
CA ALA A 171 -1.57 8.55 4.48
C ALA A 171 -2.73 8.73 5.49
N GLU A 172 -2.52 9.55 6.53
CA GLU A 172 -3.55 9.91 7.50
C GLU A 172 -4.78 10.62 6.88
N VAL A 173 -4.62 11.27 5.71
CA VAL A 173 -5.73 11.90 4.97
C VAL A 173 -6.42 10.92 4.04
N LEU A 174 -5.71 9.85 3.64
CA LEU A 174 -6.19 8.88 2.67
C LEU A 174 -7.02 7.77 3.34
N GLY A 175 -8.21 8.06 3.80
CA GLY A 175 -9.08 7.00 4.31
C GLY A 175 -9.58 7.19 5.74
N ASN A 176 -9.25 8.30 6.35
CA ASN A 176 -9.85 8.66 7.63
C ASN A 176 -11.08 9.55 7.44
N PHE A 177 -12.15 9.22 8.17
CA PHE A 177 -13.42 9.95 8.12
C PHE A 177 -13.49 11.08 9.15
N GLN A 178 -12.50 11.19 10.04
CA GLN A 178 -12.52 12.13 11.12
C GLN A 178 -11.70 13.38 10.81
N HIS A 179 -12.29 14.53 11.10
CA HIS A 179 -11.51 15.75 11.25
C HIS A 179 -10.73 15.71 12.58
N ASN A 180 -9.40 15.87 12.50
CA ASN A 180 -8.51 16.04 13.63
C ASN A 180 -7.60 17.24 13.33
N PRO A 181 -7.70 18.35 14.08
CA PRO A 181 -6.92 19.57 13.81
C PRO A 181 -5.40 19.32 13.85
N ASN A 182 -4.91 18.48 14.75
CA ASN A 182 -3.49 18.15 14.83
C ASN A 182 -3.02 17.35 13.61
N ARG A 183 -3.87 16.45 13.11
CA ARG A 183 -3.64 15.70 11.87
C ARG A 183 -3.62 16.63 10.67
N ALA A 184 -4.59 17.55 10.58
CA ALA A 184 -4.68 18.54 9.52
C ALA A 184 -3.42 19.42 9.45
N ALA A 185 -2.94 19.93 10.57
CA ALA A 185 -1.72 20.76 10.64
C ALA A 185 -0.46 19.96 10.21
N ARG A 186 -0.31 18.70 10.65
CA ARG A 186 0.80 17.83 10.23
C ARG A 186 0.75 17.57 8.74
N THR A 187 -0.43 17.27 8.20
CA THR A 187 -0.59 17.01 6.76
C THR A 187 -0.27 18.24 5.92
N LEU A 188 -0.72 19.42 6.33
CA LEU A 188 -0.38 20.65 5.62
C LEU A 188 1.13 20.86 5.55
N LYS A 189 1.81 20.80 6.70
CA LYS A 189 3.27 20.90 6.77
C LYS A 189 3.95 19.84 5.90
N CYS A 190 3.50 18.60 5.98
CA CYS A 190 4.01 17.49 5.20
C CYS A 190 3.89 17.74 3.68
N VAL A 191 2.74 18.21 3.20
CA VAL A 191 2.52 18.53 1.78
C VAL A 191 3.40 19.68 1.30
N GLU A 192 3.59 20.71 2.13
CA GLU A 192 4.50 21.82 1.82
C GLU A 192 5.95 21.36 1.69
N GLU A 193 6.42 20.57 2.65
CA GLU A 193 7.79 20.04 2.67
C GLU A 193 8.02 19.07 1.49
N MET A 194 7.10 18.13 1.23
CA MET A 194 7.18 17.22 0.08
C MET A 194 7.19 17.98 -1.25
N SER A 195 6.33 19.00 -1.37
CA SER A 195 6.26 19.81 -2.60
C SER A 195 7.57 20.56 -2.85
N ALA A 196 8.19 21.10 -1.81
CA ALA A 196 9.50 21.75 -1.90
C ALA A 196 10.60 20.74 -2.27
N TYR A 197 10.60 19.57 -1.64
CA TYR A 197 11.56 18.50 -1.90
C TYR A 197 11.49 18.00 -3.35
N PHE A 198 10.28 17.68 -3.86
CA PHE A 198 10.15 17.20 -5.23
C PHE A 198 10.41 18.32 -6.27
N ARG A 199 10.12 19.59 -5.96
CA ARG A 199 10.52 20.72 -6.83
C ARG A 199 12.04 20.78 -6.98
N GLU A 200 12.77 20.63 -5.89
CA GLU A 200 14.22 20.58 -5.92
C GLU A 200 14.74 19.33 -6.65
N ALA A 201 14.09 18.16 -6.46
CA ALA A 201 14.43 16.93 -7.19
C ALA A 201 14.22 17.10 -8.70
N ILE A 202 13.14 17.75 -9.13
CA ILE A 202 12.87 18.07 -10.54
C ILE A 202 13.95 19.03 -11.08
N HIS A 203 14.31 20.07 -10.34
CA HIS A 203 15.35 21.00 -10.74
C HIS A 203 16.71 20.30 -10.92
N ARG A 204 17.09 19.49 -9.95
CA ARG A 204 18.32 18.67 -10.05
C ARG A 204 18.28 17.70 -11.22
N CYS A 205 17.14 17.08 -11.47
CA CYS A 205 16.96 16.15 -12.58
C CYS A 205 17.15 16.81 -13.96
N ARG A 206 16.76 18.08 -14.11
CA ARG A 206 16.98 18.86 -15.36
C ARG A 206 18.43 19.19 -15.60
N THR A 207 19.23 19.37 -14.56
CA THR A 207 20.66 19.75 -14.65
C THR A 207 21.59 18.53 -14.60
N GLN A 208 21.21 17.50 -13.86
CA GLN A 208 21.95 16.27 -13.66
C GLN A 208 20.97 15.08 -13.75
N PRO A 209 20.61 14.65 -14.96
CA PRO A 209 19.65 13.56 -15.17
C PRO A 209 20.06 12.30 -14.42
N ARG A 210 19.14 11.77 -13.61
CA ARG A 210 19.29 10.49 -12.91
C ARG A 210 18.08 9.64 -13.24
N GLU A 211 18.31 8.37 -13.58
CA GLU A 211 17.21 7.44 -13.84
C GLU A 211 16.26 7.35 -12.63
N GLY A 212 14.96 7.23 -12.91
CA GLY A 212 13.90 7.12 -11.93
C GLY A 212 12.58 7.74 -12.39
N LEU A 213 11.58 7.63 -11.54
CA LEU A 213 10.23 8.13 -11.87
C LEU A 213 10.21 9.65 -12.06
N VAL A 214 10.94 10.42 -11.23
CA VAL A 214 11.02 11.89 -11.39
C VAL A 214 11.52 12.23 -12.78
N HIS A 215 12.62 11.62 -13.24
CA HIS A 215 13.16 11.83 -14.59
C HIS A 215 12.16 11.44 -15.67
N SER A 216 11.55 10.28 -15.53
CA SER A 216 10.56 9.79 -16.48
C SER A 216 9.35 10.71 -16.61
N LEU A 217 8.83 11.23 -15.50
CA LEU A 217 7.69 12.17 -15.51
C LEU A 217 8.08 13.53 -16.08
N VAL A 218 9.29 14.03 -15.78
CA VAL A 218 9.79 15.32 -16.30
C VAL A 218 10.04 15.29 -17.80
N THR A 219 10.47 14.13 -18.34
CA THR A 219 10.82 13.97 -19.75
C THR A 219 9.71 13.34 -20.59
N ALA A 220 8.65 12.82 -19.93
CA ALA A 220 7.54 12.19 -20.64
C ALA A 220 6.83 13.18 -21.56
N GLU A 221 6.64 12.76 -22.81
CA GLU A 221 5.94 13.53 -23.84
C GLU A 221 5.11 12.57 -24.71
N ILE A 222 3.85 12.94 -24.95
CA ILE A 222 2.95 12.25 -25.89
C ILE A 222 2.31 13.33 -26.76
N ASP A 223 2.55 13.27 -28.08
CA ASP A 223 1.99 14.21 -29.06
C ASP A 223 2.27 15.70 -28.74
N GLY A 224 3.43 16.01 -28.18
CA GLY A 224 3.83 17.35 -27.77
C GLY A 224 3.29 17.79 -26.40
N ASP A 225 2.49 16.96 -25.75
CA ASP A 225 1.96 17.22 -24.41
C ASP A 225 2.89 16.68 -23.31
N ARG A 226 3.16 17.52 -22.30
CA ARG A 226 4.03 17.22 -21.15
C ARG A 226 3.31 17.50 -19.84
N LEU A 227 3.79 16.89 -18.76
CA LEU A 227 3.32 17.20 -17.41
C LEU A 227 3.85 18.56 -16.95
N THR A 228 2.97 19.31 -16.28
CA THR A 228 3.41 20.51 -15.55
C THR A 228 4.22 20.11 -14.32
N GLU A 229 4.99 21.03 -13.76
CA GLU A 229 5.79 20.77 -12.56
C GLU A 229 4.90 20.35 -11.37
N GLU A 230 3.75 21.00 -11.21
CA GLU A 230 2.78 20.68 -10.17
C GLU A 230 2.15 19.29 -10.36
N GLU A 231 1.90 18.87 -11.60
CA GLU A 231 1.44 17.50 -11.89
C GLU A 231 2.53 16.49 -11.55
N VAL A 232 3.79 16.75 -11.90
CA VAL A 232 4.92 15.87 -11.52
C VAL A 232 5.02 15.74 -10.01
N ILE A 233 5.05 16.87 -9.27
CA ILE A 233 5.11 16.90 -7.81
C ILE A 233 3.98 16.09 -7.21
N ALA A 234 2.73 16.36 -7.59
CA ALA A 234 1.55 15.71 -7.05
C ALA A 234 1.59 14.18 -7.27
N ASN A 235 2.10 13.73 -8.43
CA ASN A 235 2.15 12.32 -8.75
C ASN A 235 3.39 11.61 -8.17
N CYS A 236 4.48 12.30 -7.92
CA CYS A 236 5.58 11.79 -7.08
C CYS A 236 5.08 11.54 -5.64
N ILE A 237 4.33 12.50 -5.06
CA ILE A 237 3.76 12.38 -3.71
C ILE A 237 2.84 11.15 -3.60
N VAL A 238 1.84 11.04 -4.47
CA VAL A 238 0.89 9.90 -4.38
C VAL A 238 1.54 8.56 -4.68
N THR A 239 2.55 8.52 -5.55
CA THR A 239 3.29 7.29 -5.85
C THR A 239 4.13 6.87 -4.65
N MET A 240 4.82 7.81 -3.99
CA MET A 240 5.59 7.55 -2.78
C MET A 240 4.71 6.95 -1.67
N VAL A 241 3.60 7.61 -1.36
CA VAL A 241 2.68 7.15 -0.30
C VAL A 241 2.06 5.80 -0.65
N GLY A 242 1.61 5.63 -1.90
CA GLY A 242 0.99 4.39 -2.35
C GLY A 242 1.96 3.20 -2.36
N ALA A 243 3.24 3.42 -2.63
CA ALA A 243 4.24 2.37 -2.68
C ALA A 243 4.72 1.92 -1.29
N GLN A 244 4.84 2.85 -0.34
CA GLN A 244 5.40 2.55 0.99
C GLN A 244 4.36 1.93 1.92
N GLU A 245 3.28 2.64 2.21
CA GLU A 245 2.30 2.25 3.23
C GLU A 245 1.63 0.91 2.94
N THR A 246 1.18 0.73 1.70
CA THR A 246 0.42 -0.48 1.34
C THR A 246 1.28 -1.73 1.31
N THR A 247 2.54 -1.64 0.90
CA THR A 247 3.47 -2.77 0.88
C THR A 247 3.94 -3.14 2.28
N THR A 248 4.22 -2.15 3.14
CA THR A 248 4.46 -2.36 4.57
C THR A 248 3.31 -3.15 5.19
N ASN A 249 2.08 -2.71 4.93
CA ASN A 249 0.88 -3.36 5.47
C ASN A 249 0.66 -4.76 4.87
N LEU A 250 0.96 -4.99 3.59
CA LEU A 250 0.90 -6.32 2.96
C LEU A 250 1.81 -7.31 3.70
N ILE A 251 3.06 -6.93 3.95
CA ILE A 251 4.05 -7.81 4.59
C ILE A 251 3.63 -8.08 6.05
N GLY A 252 3.34 -7.02 6.82
CA GLY A 252 2.96 -7.17 8.23
C GLY A 252 1.67 -7.96 8.43
N ASN A 253 0.61 -7.59 7.72
CA ASN A 253 -0.69 -8.28 7.78
C ASN A 253 -0.58 -9.73 7.29
N GLY A 254 0.22 -9.95 6.25
CA GLY A 254 0.43 -11.28 5.68
C GLY A 254 1.16 -12.21 6.64
N VAL A 255 2.23 -11.73 7.29
CA VAL A 255 2.95 -12.52 8.31
C VAL A 255 2.03 -12.84 9.49
N LEU A 256 1.28 -11.86 10.00
CA LEU A 256 0.31 -12.11 11.07
C LEU A 256 -0.75 -13.13 10.64
N SER A 257 -1.25 -13.05 9.39
CA SER A 257 -2.24 -13.99 8.86
C SER A 257 -1.67 -15.41 8.79
N LEU A 258 -0.42 -15.57 8.36
CA LEU A 258 0.26 -16.87 8.32
C LEU A 258 0.49 -17.43 9.73
N LEU A 259 0.90 -16.61 10.69
CA LEU A 259 1.09 -17.02 12.09
C LEU A 259 -0.21 -17.44 12.77
N ARG A 260 -1.34 -16.85 12.38
CA ARG A 260 -2.69 -17.25 12.84
C ARG A 260 -3.27 -18.46 12.13
N ASN A 261 -2.65 -18.88 11.01
CA ASN A 261 -3.04 -20.06 10.22
C ASN A 261 -1.81 -20.97 10.01
N PRO A 262 -1.35 -21.66 11.07
CA PRO A 262 -0.08 -22.39 11.04
C PRO A 262 -0.05 -23.55 10.03
N ASP A 263 -1.20 -24.11 9.67
CA ASP A 263 -1.33 -25.09 8.58
C ASP A 263 -0.97 -24.50 7.22
N GLN A 264 -1.35 -23.24 6.96
CA GLN A 264 -1.01 -22.53 5.73
C GLN A 264 0.45 -22.08 5.70
N LEU A 265 1.00 -21.67 6.83
CA LEU A 265 2.44 -21.39 6.96
C LEU A 265 3.27 -22.65 6.71
N GLN A 266 2.87 -23.78 7.30
CA GLN A 266 3.55 -25.07 7.08
C GLN A 266 3.50 -25.49 5.61
N ARG A 267 2.34 -25.36 4.96
CA ARG A 267 2.17 -25.64 3.54
C ARG A 267 3.10 -24.79 2.65
N LEU A 268 3.34 -23.51 3.00
CA LEU A 268 4.30 -22.66 2.30
C LEU A 268 5.75 -23.09 2.55
N LYS A 269 6.08 -23.58 3.75
CA LYS A 269 7.41 -24.11 4.05
C LYS A 269 7.72 -25.39 3.25
N GLU A 270 6.70 -26.20 3.01
CA GLU A 270 6.82 -27.43 2.23
C GLU A 270 6.86 -27.18 0.72
N ASP A 271 6.21 -26.13 0.23
CA ASP A 271 6.16 -25.79 -1.19
C ASP A 271 6.25 -24.27 -1.42
N LEU A 272 7.47 -23.77 -1.55
CA LEU A 272 7.75 -22.35 -1.83
C LEU A 272 7.23 -21.90 -3.21
N THR A 273 6.87 -22.81 -4.11
CA THR A 273 6.28 -22.44 -5.41
C THR A 273 4.88 -21.83 -5.26
N LEU A 274 4.26 -21.95 -4.10
CA LEU A 274 2.99 -21.33 -3.74
C LEU A 274 3.13 -19.83 -3.35
N ILE A 275 4.34 -19.30 -3.19
CA ILE A 275 4.54 -17.90 -2.78
C ILE A 275 3.76 -16.91 -3.67
N PRO A 276 3.77 -17.01 -5.00
CA PRO A 276 2.99 -16.08 -5.83
C PRO A 276 1.48 -16.14 -5.56
N SER A 277 0.89 -17.33 -5.41
CA SER A 277 -0.53 -17.46 -5.07
C SER A 277 -0.84 -17.04 -3.63
N ALA A 278 0.09 -17.27 -2.71
CA ALA A 278 -0.02 -16.83 -1.33
C ALA A 278 -0.07 -15.29 -1.22
N VAL A 279 0.75 -14.57 -1.99
CA VAL A 279 0.71 -13.09 -2.02
C VAL A 279 -0.66 -12.58 -2.45
N GLU A 280 -1.26 -13.15 -3.52
CA GLU A 280 -2.62 -12.77 -3.93
C GLU A 280 -3.65 -13.11 -2.84
N GLU A 281 -3.50 -14.25 -2.17
CA GLU A 281 -4.44 -14.65 -1.11
C GLU A 281 -4.30 -13.77 0.14
N LEU A 282 -3.09 -13.40 0.54
CA LEU A 282 -2.86 -12.49 1.65
C LEU A 282 -3.42 -11.09 1.35
N LEU A 283 -3.27 -10.62 0.12
CA LEU A 283 -3.92 -9.38 -0.34
C LEU A 283 -5.44 -9.45 -0.28
N ARG A 284 -6.04 -10.58 -0.63
CA ARG A 284 -7.47 -10.80 -0.50
C ARG A 284 -7.90 -10.88 0.96
N TYR A 285 -7.22 -11.73 1.72
CA TYR A 285 -7.62 -12.13 3.08
C TYR A 285 -7.49 -10.99 4.07
N GLU A 286 -6.41 -10.20 4.01
CA GLU A 286 -6.14 -9.07 4.89
C GLU A 286 -5.66 -7.87 4.07
N SER A 287 -6.57 -7.28 3.29
CA SER A 287 -6.25 -6.21 2.35
C SER A 287 -5.60 -5.00 3.02
N PRO A 288 -4.45 -4.51 2.54
CA PRO A 288 -3.86 -3.26 3.03
C PRO A 288 -4.79 -2.06 2.82
N SER A 289 -5.43 -1.96 1.65
CA SER A 289 -6.44 -0.94 1.35
C SER A 289 -7.83 -1.52 1.57
N GLN A 290 -8.54 -0.98 2.57
CA GLN A 290 -9.83 -1.50 3.02
C GLN A 290 -11.00 -0.91 2.25
N HIS A 291 -10.93 0.38 1.90
CA HIS A 291 -12.01 1.06 1.19
C HIS A 291 -11.47 2.21 0.33
N THR A 292 -12.28 2.67 -0.61
CA THR A 292 -12.04 3.89 -1.37
C THR A 292 -13.37 4.58 -1.67
N THR A 293 -13.32 5.86 -2.02
CA THR A 293 -14.51 6.67 -2.30
C THR A 293 -14.63 6.95 -3.79
N ARG A 294 -15.88 7.05 -4.26
CA ARG A 294 -16.24 7.52 -5.59
C ARG A 294 -17.42 8.49 -5.48
N LEU A 295 -17.66 9.28 -6.52
CA LEU A 295 -18.85 10.12 -6.63
C LEU A 295 -19.76 9.58 -7.73
N ALA A 296 -21.08 9.58 -7.47
CA ALA A 296 -22.04 9.22 -8.49
C ALA A 296 -22.03 10.28 -9.62
N PRO A 297 -21.74 9.90 -10.89
CA PRO A 297 -21.63 10.87 -11.99
C PRO A 297 -23.01 11.38 -12.43
N GLU A 298 -24.06 10.61 -12.17
CA GLU A 298 -25.44 10.90 -12.47
C GLU A 298 -26.38 10.21 -11.46
N ASP A 299 -27.67 10.50 -11.52
CA ASP A 299 -28.67 9.75 -10.77
C ASP A 299 -28.66 8.29 -11.26
N THR A 300 -28.45 7.34 -10.35
CA THR A 300 -28.34 5.92 -10.69
C THR A 300 -29.03 5.05 -9.64
N GLU A 301 -29.23 3.78 -9.98
CA GLU A 301 -29.73 2.77 -9.05
C GLU A 301 -28.65 1.71 -8.81
N LEU A 302 -28.40 1.38 -7.53
CA LEU A 302 -27.48 0.34 -7.12
C LEU A 302 -28.08 -0.45 -5.95
N GLY A 303 -28.18 -1.76 -6.09
CA GLY A 303 -28.74 -2.63 -5.03
C GLY A 303 -30.17 -2.24 -4.62
N GLY A 304 -31.01 -1.75 -5.56
CA GLY A 304 -32.38 -1.27 -5.29
C GLY A 304 -32.43 0.08 -4.56
N LYS A 305 -31.31 0.83 -4.51
CA LYS A 305 -31.22 2.15 -3.88
C LYS A 305 -30.95 3.22 -4.93
N ARG A 306 -31.68 4.33 -4.87
CA ARG A 306 -31.43 5.49 -5.73
C ARG A 306 -30.30 6.34 -5.13
N ILE A 307 -29.20 6.44 -5.85
CA ILE A 307 -28.04 7.28 -5.54
C ILE A 307 -28.13 8.50 -6.45
N ARG A 308 -28.09 9.69 -5.86
CA ARG A 308 -28.17 10.95 -6.63
C ARG A 308 -26.80 11.36 -7.12
N LYS A 309 -26.76 12.06 -8.25
CA LYS A 309 -25.56 12.70 -8.79
C LYS A 309 -24.82 13.49 -7.70
N GLY A 310 -23.49 13.30 -7.65
CA GLY A 310 -22.59 13.97 -6.71
C GLY A 310 -22.56 13.37 -5.30
N GLN A 311 -23.41 12.40 -4.98
CA GLN A 311 -23.31 11.71 -3.69
C GLN A 311 -22.06 10.84 -3.63
N ALA A 312 -21.41 10.86 -2.46
CA ALA A 312 -20.25 10.01 -2.18
C ALA A 312 -20.68 8.56 -1.95
N VAL A 313 -19.88 7.64 -2.49
CA VAL A 313 -20.05 6.19 -2.37
C VAL A 313 -18.72 5.59 -1.89
N ILE A 314 -18.72 5.06 -0.68
CA ILE A 314 -17.59 4.35 -0.08
C ILE A 314 -17.75 2.88 -0.45
N VAL A 315 -16.82 2.34 -1.22
CA VAL A 315 -16.75 0.91 -1.51
C VAL A 315 -15.79 0.24 -0.55
N VAL A 316 -16.27 -0.77 0.19
CA VAL A 316 -15.49 -1.48 1.20
C VAL A 316 -14.88 -2.72 0.55
N MET A 317 -13.69 -2.55 -0.05
CA MET A 317 -12.98 -3.62 -0.78
C MET A 317 -12.65 -4.81 0.13
N GLY A 318 -12.28 -4.54 1.41
CA GLY A 318 -12.07 -5.59 2.41
C GLY A 318 -13.30 -6.46 2.65
N ALA A 319 -14.51 -5.88 2.60
CA ALA A 319 -15.76 -6.64 2.67
C ALA A 319 -16.02 -7.46 1.40
N GLY A 320 -15.78 -6.85 0.22
CA GLY A 320 -15.93 -7.53 -1.06
C GLY A 320 -14.97 -8.71 -1.23
N ASN A 321 -13.75 -8.59 -0.69
CA ASN A 321 -12.76 -9.67 -0.71
C ASN A 321 -13.12 -10.85 0.20
N ARG A 322 -14.11 -10.70 1.06
CA ARG A 322 -14.69 -11.75 1.90
C ARG A 322 -16.14 -12.07 1.51
N ASP A 323 -16.56 -11.74 0.27
CA ASP A 323 -17.93 -12.00 -0.19
C ASP A 323 -18.08 -13.48 -0.58
N PRO A 324 -18.99 -14.26 0.10
CA PRO A 324 -19.25 -15.65 -0.21
C PRO A 324 -19.90 -15.88 -1.57
N GLN A 325 -20.50 -14.83 -2.17
CA GLN A 325 -21.03 -14.92 -3.55
C GLN A 325 -19.91 -14.90 -4.61
N ARG A 326 -18.70 -14.47 -4.22
CA ARG A 326 -17.54 -14.40 -5.12
C ARG A 326 -16.46 -15.44 -4.77
N PHE A 327 -16.23 -15.69 -3.50
CA PHE A 327 -15.15 -16.57 -3.02
C PHE A 327 -15.72 -17.71 -2.19
N ALA A 328 -15.41 -18.94 -2.53
CA ALA A 328 -15.71 -20.11 -1.69
C ALA A 328 -14.90 -19.99 -0.38
N ASP A 329 -15.55 -20.27 0.76
CA ASP A 329 -14.95 -20.17 2.09
C ASP A 329 -14.13 -18.89 2.27
N PRO A 330 -14.74 -17.69 2.13
CA PRO A 330 -14.02 -16.43 2.01
C PRO A 330 -13.23 -16.07 3.27
N ASP A 331 -13.63 -16.56 4.43
CA ASP A 331 -12.99 -16.31 5.72
C ASP A 331 -11.89 -17.32 6.05
N ARG A 332 -11.66 -18.32 5.19
CA ARG A 332 -10.55 -19.25 5.27
C ARG A 332 -9.39 -18.73 4.43
N LEU A 333 -8.20 -18.66 5.03
CA LEU A 333 -6.95 -18.45 4.29
C LEU A 333 -6.60 -19.71 3.51
N ASP A 334 -6.33 -19.60 2.21
CA ASP A 334 -5.86 -20.68 1.35
C ASP A 334 -4.76 -20.17 0.43
N VAL A 335 -3.50 -20.40 0.81
CA VAL A 335 -2.30 -19.94 0.07
C VAL A 335 -2.20 -20.51 -1.36
N GLY A 336 -2.98 -21.53 -1.68
CA GLY A 336 -3.07 -22.12 -3.02
C GLY A 336 -4.34 -21.76 -3.78
N ARG A 337 -5.10 -20.75 -3.35
CA ARG A 337 -6.33 -20.31 -4.02
C ARG A 337 -6.06 -19.90 -5.46
N ARG A 338 -6.74 -20.55 -6.42
CA ARG A 338 -6.52 -20.31 -7.86
C ARG A 338 -7.39 -19.20 -8.43
N ASP A 339 -8.71 -19.20 -8.14
CA ASP A 339 -9.62 -18.14 -8.57
C ASP A 339 -9.63 -17.02 -7.51
N ASN A 340 -8.72 -16.07 -7.68
CA ASN A 340 -8.43 -15.03 -6.71
C ASN A 340 -8.42 -13.61 -7.34
N ARG A 341 -9.56 -13.21 -7.95
CA ARG A 341 -9.74 -11.86 -8.49
C ARG A 341 -10.15 -10.88 -7.39
N HIS A 342 -9.24 -10.67 -6.44
CA HIS A 342 -9.48 -9.77 -5.33
C HIS A 342 -9.46 -8.28 -5.72
N LEU A 343 -9.99 -7.43 -4.84
CA LEU A 343 -10.12 -5.99 -5.02
C LEU A 343 -9.03 -5.18 -4.29
N ALA A 344 -8.03 -5.80 -3.69
CA ALA A 344 -6.99 -5.09 -2.94
C ALA A 344 -6.19 -4.08 -3.78
N PHE A 345 -6.14 -4.28 -5.09
CA PHE A 345 -5.55 -3.36 -6.07
C PHE A 345 -6.58 -2.48 -6.78
N GLY A 346 -7.82 -2.42 -6.29
CA GLY A 346 -8.91 -1.72 -6.97
C GLY A 346 -9.38 -2.44 -8.24
N TRP A 347 -9.98 -1.69 -9.17
CA TRP A 347 -10.59 -2.23 -10.39
C TRP A 347 -10.61 -1.19 -11.52
N ALA A 348 -10.80 -1.64 -12.78
CA ALA A 348 -10.97 -0.83 -13.98
C ALA A 348 -9.83 0.16 -14.25
N SER A 349 -10.14 1.39 -14.68
CA SER A 349 -9.15 2.41 -15.06
C SER A 349 -8.22 2.81 -13.92
N HIS A 350 -8.68 2.70 -12.66
CA HIS A 350 -7.92 2.99 -11.45
C HIS A 350 -7.29 1.75 -10.80
N PHE A 351 -7.19 0.63 -11.50
CA PHE A 351 -6.41 -0.52 -11.02
C PHE A 351 -5.01 -0.07 -10.62
N CYS A 352 -4.50 -0.56 -9.48
CA CYS A 352 -3.27 -0.09 -8.87
C CYS A 352 -2.10 -0.01 -9.86
N PHE A 353 -1.49 1.16 -9.93
CA PHE A 353 -0.36 1.44 -10.79
C PHE A 353 0.90 0.64 -10.40
N GLY A 354 1.13 0.49 -9.09
CA GLY A 354 2.26 -0.23 -8.51
C GLY A 354 2.03 -1.72 -8.27
N ALA A 355 0.92 -2.31 -8.75
CA ALA A 355 0.55 -3.70 -8.44
C ALA A 355 1.64 -4.73 -8.77
N ALA A 356 2.40 -4.52 -9.85
CA ALA A 356 3.50 -5.41 -10.24
C ALA A 356 4.64 -5.35 -9.20
N LEU A 357 5.02 -4.14 -8.77
CA LEU A 357 6.08 -3.94 -7.78
C LEU A 357 5.70 -4.50 -6.41
N ALA A 358 4.51 -4.19 -5.92
CA ALA A 358 4.02 -4.72 -4.64
C ALA A 358 4.01 -6.26 -4.60
N ARG A 359 3.70 -6.91 -5.73
CA ARG A 359 3.79 -8.37 -5.87
C ARG A 359 5.22 -8.88 -5.77
N VAL A 360 6.15 -8.23 -6.47
CA VAL A 360 7.57 -8.61 -6.45
C VAL A 360 8.14 -8.46 -5.04
N GLU A 361 7.92 -7.31 -4.39
CA GLU A 361 8.36 -7.07 -3.01
C GLU A 361 7.73 -8.08 -2.04
N GLY A 362 6.42 -8.30 -2.12
CA GLY A 362 5.73 -9.30 -1.29
C GLY A 362 6.25 -10.71 -1.51
N GLN A 363 6.46 -11.15 -2.76
CA GLN A 363 6.99 -12.47 -3.07
C GLN A 363 8.38 -12.67 -2.46
N ILE A 364 9.27 -11.70 -2.60
CA ILE A 364 10.64 -11.78 -2.08
C ILE A 364 10.63 -11.76 -0.55
N ALA A 365 9.87 -10.86 0.07
CA ALA A 365 9.76 -10.77 1.52
C ALA A 365 9.18 -12.06 2.14
N PHE A 366 8.06 -12.58 1.63
CA PHE A 366 7.49 -13.82 2.15
C PHE A 366 8.38 -15.03 1.90
N HIS A 367 9.03 -15.11 0.72
CA HIS A 367 10.00 -16.16 0.47
C HIS A 367 11.14 -16.14 1.52
N ALA A 368 11.70 -14.97 1.79
CA ALA A 368 12.77 -14.82 2.77
C ALA A 368 12.32 -15.19 4.20
N ILE A 369 11.15 -14.71 4.64
CA ILE A 369 10.60 -15.01 5.96
C ILE A 369 10.34 -16.51 6.12
N VAL A 370 9.63 -17.13 5.16
CA VAL A 370 9.22 -18.54 5.24
C VAL A 370 10.41 -19.49 5.17
N SER A 371 11.42 -19.18 4.32
CA SER A 371 12.57 -20.06 4.11
C SER A 371 13.71 -19.87 5.12
N ARG A 372 13.82 -18.69 5.73
CA ARG A 372 15.00 -18.37 6.58
C ARG A 372 14.69 -18.24 8.05
N LEU A 373 13.43 -18.13 8.45
CA LEU A 373 13.03 -18.00 9.85
C LEU A 373 12.36 -19.28 10.34
N PRO A 374 13.14 -20.28 10.80
CA PRO A 374 12.58 -21.52 11.33
C PRO A 374 11.85 -21.26 12.65
N GLU A 375 10.80 -22.04 12.92
CA GLU A 375 10.04 -21.96 14.17
C GLU A 375 9.50 -20.55 14.47
N LEU A 376 9.07 -19.83 13.42
CA LEU A 376 8.55 -18.47 13.55
C LEU A 376 7.30 -18.44 14.42
N ILE A 377 7.35 -17.66 15.52
CA ILE A 377 6.29 -17.54 16.53
C ILE A 377 6.04 -16.07 16.84
N LEU A 378 4.75 -15.69 16.97
CA LEU A 378 4.35 -14.38 17.45
C LEU A 378 4.71 -14.23 18.93
N GLU A 379 5.38 -13.14 19.30
CA GLU A 379 5.62 -12.83 20.71
C GLU A 379 4.30 -12.53 21.44
N PRO A 380 4.14 -12.96 22.69
CA PRO A 380 2.98 -12.63 23.49
C PRO A 380 2.86 -11.12 23.72
N GLY A 381 1.69 -10.55 23.47
CA GLY A 381 1.44 -9.14 23.72
C GLY A 381 0.24 -8.61 22.92
N PRO A 382 -0.22 -7.38 23.22
CA PRO A 382 -1.28 -6.75 22.46
C PRO A 382 -0.74 -6.30 21.09
N LEU A 383 -1.47 -6.63 20.04
CA LEU A 383 -1.21 -6.09 18.71
C LEU A 383 -1.86 -4.71 18.58
N VAL A 384 -1.08 -3.73 18.15
CA VAL A 384 -1.54 -2.35 17.97
C VAL A 384 -1.71 -2.07 16.47
N TRP A 385 -2.95 -1.81 16.08
CA TRP A 385 -3.29 -1.41 14.71
C TRP A 385 -3.18 0.10 14.56
N ARG A 386 -2.72 0.54 13.39
CA ARG A 386 -2.72 1.97 13.04
C ARG A 386 -4.14 2.51 13.00
N GLU A 387 -4.34 3.73 13.51
CA GLU A 387 -5.64 4.42 13.49
C GLU A 387 -5.98 4.98 12.09
N ASN A 388 -5.66 4.25 11.05
CA ASN A 388 -6.04 4.58 9.69
C ASN A 388 -7.13 3.62 9.22
N LEU A 389 -8.32 4.12 8.96
CA LEU A 389 -9.51 3.32 8.64
C LEU A 389 -9.48 2.76 7.21
N GLY A 390 -8.76 3.44 6.31
CA GLY A 390 -8.65 3.07 4.90
C GLY A 390 -7.41 2.22 4.59
N LEU A 391 -6.32 2.42 5.32
CA LEU A 391 -5.05 1.71 5.14
C LEU A 391 -4.76 0.88 6.40
N ARG A 392 -5.11 -0.39 6.34
CA ARG A 392 -5.04 -1.32 7.45
C ARG A 392 -3.63 -1.91 7.62
N GLY A 393 -3.01 -1.69 8.76
CA GLY A 393 -1.70 -2.21 9.12
C GLY A 393 -1.40 -2.13 10.61
N LEU A 394 -0.37 -2.86 11.02
CA LEU A 394 0.14 -2.89 12.39
C LEU A 394 1.20 -1.80 12.58
N THR A 395 1.34 -1.32 13.83
CA THR A 395 2.46 -0.44 14.22
C THR A 395 3.73 -1.24 14.54
N SER A 396 3.59 -2.49 14.97
CA SER A 396 4.66 -3.41 15.37
C SER A 396 4.16 -4.84 15.27
N LEU A 397 5.04 -5.77 14.89
CA LEU A 397 4.76 -7.21 14.86
C LEU A 397 6.00 -7.98 15.36
N PRO A 398 6.20 -8.07 16.68
CA PRO A 398 7.33 -8.77 17.25
C PRO A 398 7.19 -10.29 17.13
N VAL A 399 8.24 -10.94 16.64
CA VAL A 399 8.31 -12.39 16.44
C VAL A 399 9.64 -12.94 16.93
N THR A 400 9.62 -14.22 17.33
CA THR A 400 10.80 -15.02 17.61
C THR A 400 10.93 -16.18 16.65
N PHE A 401 12.14 -16.66 16.46
CA PHE A 401 12.45 -17.81 15.61
C PHE A 401 13.76 -18.47 16.09
N ALA A 402 14.04 -19.70 15.66
CA ALA A 402 15.31 -20.34 15.99
C ALA A 402 16.47 -19.59 15.33
N SER A 403 17.40 -19.08 16.13
CA SER A 403 18.59 -18.35 15.65
C SER A 403 19.46 -19.24 14.78
N GLN A 404 19.96 -18.70 13.69
CA GLN A 404 20.94 -19.35 12.85
C GLN A 404 22.33 -18.84 13.25
N SER A 405 23.20 -19.71 13.73
CA SER A 405 24.61 -19.34 13.93
C SER A 405 25.17 -18.82 12.59
N PRO A 406 25.90 -17.69 12.57
CA PRO A 406 26.51 -17.24 11.35
C PRO A 406 27.38 -18.37 10.77
N ALA A 407 27.18 -18.70 9.50
CA ALA A 407 28.02 -19.66 8.81
C ALA A 407 29.48 -19.26 9.02
N PRO A 408 30.39 -20.20 9.37
CA PRO A 408 31.78 -19.87 9.60
C PRO A 408 32.31 -19.17 8.34
N SER A 409 32.77 -17.92 8.53
CA SER A 409 33.33 -17.13 7.44
C SER A 409 34.48 -17.95 6.83
N HIS A 410 34.33 -18.44 5.63
CA HIS A 410 35.42 -18.98 4.85
C HIS A 410 36.40 -17.83 4.59
N LYS A 411 37.32 -17.61 5.55
CA LYS A 411 38.52 -16.88 5.24
C LYS A 411 39.26 -17.70 4.17
N PRO A 412 39.56 -17.14 3.01
CA PRO A 412 40.41 -17.84 2.05
C PRO A 412 41.74 -18.16 2.77
N ARG A 413 42.09 -19.45 2.79
CA ARG A 413 43.36 -19.91 3.28
C ARG A 413 44.42 -19.26 2.40
N VAL A 414 45.11 -18.24 2.92
CA VAL A 414 46.28 -17.68 2.29
C VAL A 414 47.34 -18.77 2.44
N GLU A 415 47.56 -19.57 1.41
CA GLU A 415 48.74 -20.42 1.30
C GLU A 415 49.94 -19.47 1.25
N ARG A 416 50.72 -19.48 2.34
CA ARG A 416 52.05 -18.87 2.35
C ARG A 416 52.91 -19.71 1.42
N SER A 417 53.14 -19.25 0.20
CA SER A 417 54.22 -19.71 -0.62
C SER A 417 55.52 -19.25 0.05
N GLU A 418 56.27 -20.19 0.65
CA GLU A 418 57.65 -19.98 1.00
C GLU A 418 58.44 -19.73 -0.29
N SER A 419 58.76 -18.47 -0.54
CA SER A 419 59.74 -18.11 -1.57
C SER A 419 61.13 -18.42 -1.01
N VAL A 420 61.71 -19.54 -1.45
CA VAL A 420 63.14 -19.83 -1.35
C VAL A 420 63.86 -18.84 -2.25
N CYS A 421 64.71 -18.04 -1.62
CA CYS A 421 65.67 -17.14 -2.27
C CYS A 421 66.86 -17.97 -2.73
N PRO A 422 67.31 -17.98 -3.97
CA PRO A 422 68.66 -18.41 -4.31
C PRO A 422 69.54 -17.18 -4.50
N PHE A 423 70.53 -17.10 -3.63
CA PHE A 423 71.76 -16.34 -3.91
C PHE A 423 72.48 -16.99 -5.07
N HIS A 424 72.80 -16.23 -6.13
CA HIS A 424 74.13 -15.96 -6.67
C HIS A 424 74.05 -14.84 -7.67
#